data_2ce5e01341383858ed1647b12f39d4a3
#
_entry.id   2ce5e01341383858ed1647b12f39d4a3
#
_cell.length_a   1.000
_cell.length_b   1.000
_cell.length_c   1.000
_cell.angle_alpha   90.00
_cell.angle_beta   90.00
_cell.angle_gamma   90.00
#
_symmetry.space_group_name_H-M   'P 1'
#
loop_
_entity.id
_entity.type
_entity.pdbx_description
1 polymer ?
#
loop_
_entity_poly.entity_id
_entity_poly.type
_entity_poly.pdbx_seq_one_letter_code
_entity_poly.pdbx_strand_id
1 'polypeptide(L)'
;MTSDQNSVRFPWVALALSFLSSGVGHIYCGRIVKGLFLYSARFLLPLLCIVAAFAQPSNAVFVWLILIPAAVTVVIYLYSPIDAYVIAKRAGRDYKLREYNRASLYWLLIAMQLAYPVALTFGIREYVYEAYLMPTRSMIPNFLVGDRILVNKRPFSNGFPQRGDVIVFRAPPSEEGHTWIKRVIGVAGDRVVIKGRDIEVNG
;
A
#
# COMPACT_ATOMS: atom_id res chain seq x y z
N MET A 1 15.12 -34.41 26.06
CA MET A 1 16.51 -34.53 25.57
C MET A 1 16.65 -33.55 24.42
N THR A 2 17.01 -32.31 24.71
CA THR A 2 17.34 -31.31 23.68
C THR A 2 18.80 -31.51 23.31
N SER A 3 19.07 -32.07 22.15
CA SER A 3 20.42 -32.15 21.61
C SER A 3 20.99 -30.74 21.51
N ASP A 4 22.01 -30.48 22.32
CA ASP A 4 22.78 -29.23 22.32
C ASP A 4 23.59 -29.19 20.99
N GLN A 5 22.90 -28.95 19.87
CA GLN A 5 23.52 -28.90 18.56
C GLN A 5 24.13 -27.51 18.36
N ASN A 6 25.44 -27.41 18.59
CA ASN A 6 26.21 -26.27 18.14
C ASN A 6 26.12 -26.19 16.61
N SER A 7 25.68 -25.08 16.07
CA SER A 7 25.58 -24.88 14.61
C SER A 7 26.39 -23.69 14.17
N VAL A 8 27.12 -23.87 13.08
CA VAL A 8 27.85 -22.79 12.42
C VAL A 8 26.85 -21.82 11.77
N ARG A 9 26.98 -20.52 12.06
CA ARG A 9 26.23 -19.48 11.38
C ARG A 9 27.05 -18.89 10.24
N PHE A 10 26.55 -19.10 9.02
CA PHE A 10 27.20 -18.60 7.82
C PHE A 10 26.84 -17.13 7.58
N PRO A 11 27.82 -16.20 7.56
CA PRO A 11 27.54 -14.78 7.35
C PRO A 11 26.82 -14.49 6.03
N TRP A 12 27.16 -15.22 4.97
CA TRP A 12 26.49 -15.06 3.67
C TRP A 12 25.04 -15.48 3.66
N VAL A 13 24.67 -16.50 4.47
CA VAL A 13 23.28 -16.92 4.65
C VAL A 13 22.49 -15.84 5.40
N ALA A 14 23.07 -15.25 6.43
CA ALA A 14 22.45 -14.15 7.18
C ALA A 14 22.24 -12.93 6.27
N LEU A 15 23.23 -12.59 5.44
CA LEU A 15 23.12 -11.52 4.45
C LEU A 15 22.02 -11.81 3.44
N ALA A 16 22.00 -12.98 2.81
CA ALA A 16 21.02 -13.38 1.81
C ALA A 16 19.59 -13.38 2.38
N LEU A 17 19.39 -13.90 3.59
CA LEU A 17 18.10 -13.88 4.29
C LEU A 17 17.64 -12.46 4.61
N SER A 18 18.54 -11.55 5.02
CA SER A 18 18.20 -10.15 5.28
C SER A 18 17.99 -9.35 4.01
N PHE A 19 18.63 -9.70 2.90
CA PHE A 19 18.40 -9.12 1.60
C PHE A 19 17.03 -9.54 1.04
N LEU A 20 16.67 -10.82 1.21
CA LEU A 20 15.36 -11.33 0.80
C LEU A 20 14.25 -10.75 1.68
N SER A 21 14.49 -10.67 2.99
CA SER A 21 13.53 -10.14 3.97
C SER A 21 14.27 -9.46 5.13
N SER A 22 14.15 -8.11 5.22
CA SER A 22 14.78 -7.34 6.30
C SER A 22 14.43 -7.92 7.67
N GLY A 23 15.44 -8.17 8.50
CA GLY A 23 15.26 -8.72 9.84
C GLY A 23 15.35 -10.25 9.96
N VAL A 24 15.07 -11.02 8.90
CA VAL A 24 15.12 -12.51 8.98
C VAL A 24 16.54 -13.01 9.23
N GLY A 25 17.56 -12.38 8.63
CA GLY A 25 18.97 -12.72 8.95
C GLY A 25 19.35 -12.45 10.40
N HIS A 26 18.75 -11.44 11.05
CA HIS A 26 18.95 -11.19 12.49
C HIS A 26 18.32 -12.29 13.35
N ILE A 27 17.12 -12.76 12.97
CA ILE A 27 16.46 -13.91 13.61
C ILE A 27 17.33 -15.16 13.45
N TYR A 28 17.90 -15.37 12.26
CA TYR A 28 18.84 -16.43 11.99
C TYR A 28 20.07 -16.38 12.92
N CYS A 29 20.57 -15.19 13.23
CA CYS A 29 21.70 -14.95 14.14
C CYS A 29 21.29 -14.90 15.63
N GLY A 30 20.03 -15.20 15.98
CA GLY A 30 19.58 -15.23 17.38
C GLY A 30 19.14 -13.87 17.94
N ARG A 31 19.14 -12.82 17.16
CA ARG A 31 18.70 -11.47 17.55
C ARG A 31 17.23 -11.25 17.21
N ILE A 32 16.33 -12.05 17.85
CA ILE A 32 14.91 -12.07 17.50
C ILE A 32 14.23 -10.69 17.63
N VAL A 33 14.48 -9.95 18.71
CA VAL A 33 13.86 -8.64 18.95
C VAL A 33 14.26 -7.66 17.85
N LYS A 34 15.56 -7.56 17.54
CA LYS A 34 16.06 -6.70 16.47
C LYS A 34 15.51 -7.13 15.09
N GLY A 35 15.48 -8.44 14.85
CA GLY A 35 14.95 -9.02 13.63
C GLY A 35 13.47 -8.70 13.43
N LEU A 36 12.64 -8.89 14.45
CA LEU A 36 11.21 -8.57 14.40
C LEU A 36 10.96 -7.07 14.24
N PHE A 37 11.76 -6.22 14.92
CA PHE A 37 11.65 -4.77 14.74
C PHE A 37 11.91 -4.34 13.29
N LEU A 38 13.02 -4.80 12.69
CA LEU A 38 13.36 -4.48 11.31
C LEU A 38 12.35 -5.09 10.31
N TYR A 39 11.83 -6.28 10.62
CA TYR A 39 10.80 -6.94 9.85
C TYR A 39 9.47 -6.16 9.88
N SER A 40 9.00 -5.78 11.07
CA SER A 40 7.74 -5.04 11.23
C SER A 40 7.80 -3.63 10.65
N ALA A 41 8.93 -2.94 10.77
CA ALA A 41 9.12 -1.61 10.20
C ALA A 41 8.86 -1.59 8.69
N ARG A 42 9.22 -2.65 7.98
CA ARG A 42 8.97 -2.80 6.53
C ARG A 42 7.49 -2.81 6.16
N PHE A 43 6.62 -3.27 7.05
CA PHE A 43 5.16 -3.26 6.84
C PHE A 43 4.52 -1.98 7.32
N LEU A 44 4.94 -1.49 8.48
CA LEU A 44 4.33 -0.33 9.13
C LEU A 44 4.66 0.98 8.40
N LEU A 45 5.87 1.15 7.89
CA LEU A 45 6.26 2.40 7.22
C LEU A 45 5.47 2.65 5.92
N PRO A 46 5.34 1.69 4.97
CA PRO A 46 4.48 1.88 3.81
C PRO A 46 3.00 2.06 4.17
N LEU A 47 2.52 1.35 5.20
CA LEU A 47 1.15 1.54 5.70
C LEU A 47 0.92 2.96 6.21
N LEU A 48 1.90 3.54 6.92
CA LEU A 48 1.85 4.92 7.37
C LEU A 48 1.76 5.91 6.19
N CYS A 49 2.53 5.67 5.11
CA CYS A 49 2.43 6.47 3.88
C CYS A 49 1.03 6.41 3.27
N ILE A 50 0.42 5.22 3.25
CA ILE A 50 -0.93 5.04 2.72
C ILE A 50 -1.95 5.78 3.59
N VAL A 51 -1.90 5.61 4.91
CA VAL A 51 -2.80 6.32 5.85
C VAL A 51 -2.64 7.83 5.72
N ALA A 52 -1.40 8.33 5.59
CA ALA A 52 -1.12 9.74 5.37
C ALA A 52 -1.74 10.26 4.06
N ALA A 53 -1.72 9.45 3.00
CA ALA A 53 -2.36 9.80 1.73
C ALA A 53 -3.87 9.99 1.85
N PHE A 54 -4.54 9.26 2.77
CA PHE A 54 -5.97 9.40 3.02
C PHE A 54 -6.33 10.59 3.90
N ALA A 55 -5.44 11.00 4.79
CA ALA A 55 -5.69 12.12 5.72
C ALA A 55 -5.76 13.49 5.00
N GLN A 56 -5.39 13.57 3.73
CA GLN A 56 -5.36 14.78 2.90
C GLN A 56 -4.79 16.01 3.64
N PRO A 57 -3.59 15.91 4.25
CA PRO A 57 -2.95 17.05 4.87
C PRO A 57 -2.57 18.09 3.80
N SER A 58 -2.17 19.30 4.24
CA SER A 58 -1.63 20.31 3.31
C SER A 58 -0.53 19.74 2.43
N ASN A 59 -0.43 20.17 1.18
CA ASN A 59 0.49 19.61 0.18
C ASN A 59 1.93 19.44 0.67
N ALA A 60 2.45 20.39 1.45
CA ALA A 60 3.80 20.30 2.00
C ALA A 60 3.95 19.17 3.05
N VAL A 61 3.00 19.05 3.98
CA VAL A 61 3.00 18.00 5.00
C VAL A 61 2.84 16.63 4.36
N PHE A 62 1.97 16.51 3.34
CA PHE A 62 1.76 15.28 2.59
C PHE A 62 3.05 14.75 1.96
N VAL A 63 3.84 15.62 1.33
CA VAL A 63 5.12 15.24 0.72
C VAL A 63 6.07 14.65 1.77
N TRP A 64 6.22 15.29 2.92
CA TRP A 64 7.11 14.81 3.99
C TRP A 64 6.62 13.52 4.64
N LEU A 65 5.30 13.35 4.80
CA LEU A 65 4.70 12.10 5.31
C LEU A 65 4.93 10.90 4.40
N ILE A 66 5.21 11.11 3.12
CA ILE A 66 5.60 10.04 2.19
C ILE A 66 7.12 9.89 2.13
N LEU A 67 7.86 10.99 1.96
CA LEU A 67 9.30 10.93 1.71
C LEU A 67 10.08 10.39 2.91
N ILE A 68 9.74 10.79 4.14
CA ILE A 68 10.47 10.36 5.33
C ILE A 68 10.34 8.84 5.56
N PRO A 69 9.14 8.22 5.61
CA PRO A 69 9.04 6.78 5.77
C PRO A 69 9.65 6.00 4.60
N ALA A 70 9.55 6.53 3.37
CA ALA A 70 10.18 5.92 2.21
C ALA A 70 11.71 5.91 2.35
N ALA A 71 12.33 7.03 2.71
CA ALA A 71 13.76 7.14 2.96
C ALA A 71 14.21 6.20 4.10
N VAL A 72 13.47 6.17 5.21
CA VAL A 72 13.75 5.25 6.33
C VAL A 72 13.66 3.78 5.88
N THR A 73 12.69 3.43 5.05
CA THR A 73 12.57 2.06 4.49
C THR A 73 13.79 1.68 3.66
N VAL A 74 14.29 2.59 2.81
CA VAL A 74 15.50 2.37 2.01
C VAL A 74 16.71 2.19 2.92
N VAL A 75 16.87 3.03 3.93
CA VAL A 75 17.97 2.92 4.91
C VAL A 75 17.92 1.57 5.64
N ILE A 76 16.77 1.14 6.11
CA ILE A 76 16.59 -0.16 6.75
C ILE A 76 16.96 -1.29 5.80
N TYR A 77 16.53 -1.19 4.53
CA TYR A 77 16.81 -2.21 3.53
C TYR A 77 18.29 -2.38 3.23
N LEU A 78 19.03 -1.27 3.18
CA LEU A 78 20.48 -1.29 2.96
C LEU A 78 21.25 -1.71 4.22
N TYR A 79 20.81 -1.23 5.40
CA TYR A 79 21.46 -1.51 6.68
C TYR A 79 21.32 -2.97 7.11
N SER A 80 20.12 -3.54 6.98
CA SER A 80 19.77 -4.86 7.54
C SER A 80 20.68 -6.01 7.07
N PRO A 81 21.01 -6.17 5.77
CA PRO A 81 21.89 -7.24 5.31
C PRO A 81 23.32 -7.11 5.83
N ILE A 82 23.84 -5.86 5.85
CA ILE A 82 25.22 -5.59 6.31
C ILE A 82 25.36 -5.90 7.78
N ASP A 83 24.43 -5.43 8.60
CA ASP A 83 24.42 -5.66 10.04
C ASP A 83 24.24 -7.16 10.38
N ALA A 84 23.33 -7.85 9.68
CA ALA A 84 23.15 -9.30 9.86
C ALA A 84 24.42 -10.09 9.51
N TYR A 85 25.12 -9.70 8.45
CA TYR A 85 26.42 -10.29 8.09
C TYR A 85 27.47 -10.11 9.20
N VAL A 86 27.59 -8.89 9.74
CA VAL A 86 28.54 -8.57 10.82
C VAL A 86 28.21 -9.37 12.09
N ILE A 87 26.91 -9.46 12.45
CA ILE A 87 26.46 -10.22 13.62
C ILE A 87 26.79 -11.72 13.43
N ALA A 88 26.49 -12.29 12.27
CA ALA A 88 26.79 -13.69 11.97
C ALA A 88 28.29 -13.98 12.05
N LYS A 89 29.11 -13.08 11.51
CA LYS A 89 30.59 -13.19 11.58
C LYS A 89 31.11 -13.16 13.03
N ARG A 90 30.48 -12.36 13.90
CA ARG A 90 30.84 -12.27 15.33
C ARG A 90 30.33 -13.46 16.17
N ALA A 91 29.18 -14.04 15.76
CA ALA A 91 28.60 -15.19 16.47
C ALA A 91 29.47 -16.46 16.40
N GLY A 92 30.33 -16.57 15.38
CA GLY A 92 31.30 -17.64 15.25
C GLY A 92 30.71 -19.04 15.08
N ARG A 93 31.48 -20.07 15.54
CA ARG A 93 31.11 -21.49 15.37
C ARG A 93 30.34 -22.07 16.57
N ASP A 94 30.19 -21.31 17.66
CA ASP A 94 29.63 -21.81 18.94
C ASP A 94 28.22 -21.29 19.20
N TYR A 95 27.42 -21.11 18.13
CA TYR A 95 26.04 -20.66 18.26
C TYR A 95 25.13 -21.80 18.72
N LYS A 96 24.48 -21.63 19.89
CA LYS A 96 23.44 -22.54 20.33
C LYS A 96 22.13 -22.29 19.64
N LEU A 97 21.57 -23.31 18.96
CA LEU A 97 20.28 -23.24 18.29
C LEU A 97 19.18 -22.91 19.31
N ARG A 98 18.34 -21.94 18.95
CA ARG A 98 17.15 -21.61 19.72
C ARG A 98 15.90 -22.21 19.05
N GLU A 99 14.84 -22.41 19.80
CA GLU A 99 13.61 -23.06 19.36
C GLU A 99 13.00 -22.39 18.09
N TYR A 100 13.19 -21.09 17.92
CA TYR A 100 12.71 -20.34 16.77
C TYR A 100 13.63 -20.43 15.53
N ASN A 101 14.80 -21.07 15.62
CA ASN A 101 15.69 -21.28 14.47
C ASN A 101 15.26 -22.47 13.61
N ARG A 102 13.99 -22.49 13.22
CA ARG A 102 13.39 -23.51 12.33
C ARG A 102 13.25 -22.98 10.91
N ALA A 103 13.57 -23.80 9.92
CA ALA A 103 13.43 -23.43 8.52
C ALA A 103 11.99 -23.00 8.18
N SER A 104 10.99 -23.65 8.77
CA SER A 104 9.58 -23.32 8.60
C SER A 104 9.25 -21.87 8.98
N LEU A 105 9.86 -21.34 10.06
CA LEU A 105 9.67 -19.95 10.47
C LEU A 105 10.21 -18.98 9.40
N TYR A 106 11.38 -19.24 8.86
CA TYR A 106 11.96 -18.38 7.83
C TYR A 106 11.11 -18.36 6.56
N TRP A 107 10.66 -19.53 6.11
CA TRP A 107 9.77 -19.64 4.96
C TRP A 107 8.43 -18.94 5.21
N LEU A 108 7.87 -19.06 6.41
CA LEU A 108 6.65 -18.37 6.81
C LEU A 108 6.82 -16.85 6.73
N LEU A 109 7.90 -16.31 7.29
CA LEU A 109 8.18 -14.87 7.26
C LEU A 109 8.38 -14.35 5.84
N ILE A 110 9.08 -15.11 4.99
CA ILE A 110 9.28 -14.78 3.57
C ILE A 110 7.94 -14.82 2.84
N ALA A 111 7.13 -15.85 3.04
CA ALA A 111 5.82 -15.98 2.41
C ALA A 111 4.86 -14.84 2.80
N MET A 112 4.82 -14.49 4.10
CA MET A 112 4.05 -13.33 4.58
C MET A 112 4.49 -12.03 3.92
N GLN A 113 5.80 -11.85 3.73
CA GLN A 113 6.32 -10.67 3.06
C GLN A 113 5.92 -10.57 1.58
N LEU A 114 5.87 -11.70 0.88
CA LEU A 114 5.42 -11.73 -0.53
C LEU A 114 3.90 -11.55 -0.62
N ALA A 115 3.14 -12.12 0.31
CA ALA A 115 1.69 -12.04 0.33
C ALA A 115 1.17 -10.62 0.70
N TYR A 116 1.88 -9.91 1.60
CA TYR A 116 1.45 -8.60 2.11
C TYR A 116 1.20 -7.55 1.01
N PRO A 117 2.17 -7.23 0.10
CA PRO A 117 1.94 -6.21 -0.92
C PRO A 117 0.82 -6.60 -1.89
N VAL A 118 0.67 -7.89 -2.16
CA VAL A 118 -0.41 -8.41 -3.01
C VAL A 118 -1.76 -8.18 -2.33
N ALA A 119 -1.92 -8.62 -1.08
CA ALA A 119 -3.15 -8.42 -0.31
C ALA A 119 -3.48 -6.93 -0.13
N LEU A 120 -2.47 -6.09 0.14
CA LEU A 120 -2.63 -4.65 0.28
C LEU A 120 -3.11 -4.00 -1.03
N THR A 121 -2.52 -4.38 -2.16
CA THR A 121 -2.91 -3.87 -3.49
C THR A 121 -4.35 -4.24 -3.83
N PHE A 122 -4.74 -5.51 -3.60
CA PHE A 122 -6.11 -5.94 -3.79
C PHE A 122 -7.07 -5.19 -2.87
N GLY A 123 -6.73 -5.02 -1.59
CA GLY A 123 -7.55 -4.27 -0.64
C GLY A 123 -7.73 -2.82 -1.03
N ILE A 124 -6.67 -2.13 -1.45
CA ILE A 124 -6.76 -0.74 -1.90
C ILE A 124 -7.64 -0.63 -3.14
N ARG A 125 -7.44 -1.50 -4.13
CA ARG A 125 -8.22 -1.50 -5.37
C ARG A 125 -9.69 -1.79 -5.15
N GLU A 126 -10.01 -2.73 -4.25
CA GLU A 126 -11.39 -3.12 -3.99
C GLU A 126 -12.16 -2.06 -3.19
N TYR A 127 -11.52 -1.49 -2.16
CA TYR A 127 -12.22 -0.67 -1.17
C TYR A 127 -11.96 0.82 -1.25
N VAL A 128 -10.92 1.24 -1.97
CA VAL A 128 -10.43 2.63 -1.84
C VAL A 128 -10.35 3.37 -3.15
N TYR A 129 -9.52 2.91 -4.08
CA TYR A 129 -9.29 3.57 -5.36
C TYR A 129 -9.38 2.58 -6.51
N GLU A 130 -9.98 3.03 -7.60
CA GLU A 130 -10.02 2.31 -8.87
C GLU A 130 -9.62 3.22 -10.02
N ALA A 131 -8.79 2.67 -10.93
CA ALA A 131 -8.38 3.39 -12.12
C ALA A 131 -9.34 3.10 -13.27
N TYR A 132 -9.86 4.16 -13.89
CA TYR A 132 -10.70 4.08 -15.08
C TYR A 132 -10.04 4.77 -16.27
N LEU A 133 -10.31 4.24 -17.45
CA LEU A 133 -9.96 4.86 -18.71
C LEU A 133 -11.18 5.65 -19.23
N MET A 134 -10.96 6.88 -19.71
CA MET A 134 -12.03 7.69 -20.32
C MET A 134 -12.29 7.24 -21.77
N PRO A 135 -13.40 6.53 -22.05
CA PRO A 135 -13.66 6.02 -23.39
C PRO A 135 -14.39 7.03 -24.28
N THR A 136 -15.01 8.08 -23.73
CA THR A 136 -15.92 8.98 -24.44
C THR A 136 -15.55 10.44 -24.30
N ARG A 137 -16.06 11.27 -25.23
CA ARG A 137 -15.83 12.73 -25.25
C ARG A 137 -16.79 13.52 -24.35
N SER A 138 -17.67 12.87 -23.59
CA SER A 138 -18.75 13.53 -22.84
C SER A 138 -18.28 14.43 -21.70
N MET A 139 -17.01 14.37 -21.33
CA MET A 139 -16.42 15.16 -20.24
C MET A 139 -15.37 16.17 -20.73
N ILE A 140 -15.24 16.39 -22.04
CA ILE A 140 -14.39 17.44 -22.61
C ILE A 140 -14.93 18.82 -22.19
N PRO A 141 -14.08 19.80 -21.81
CA PRO A 141 -12.61 19.79 -21.88
C PRO A 141 -11.92 19.23 -20.62
N ASN A 142 -12.63 18.89 -19.56
CA ASN A 142 -12.03 18.50 -18.27
C ASN A 142 -11.28 17.18 -18.35
N PHE A 143 -11.78 16.22 -19.12
CA PHE A 143 -11.13 14.92 -19.35
C PHE A 143 -11.13 14.63 -20.86
N LEU A 144 -10.01 14.18 -21.37
CA LEU A 144 -9.85 13.77 -22.76
C LEU A 144 -10.08 12.26 -22.93
N VAL A 145 -10.41 11.85 -24.14
CA VAL A 145 -10.47 10.41 -24.46
C VAL A 145 -9.09 9.80 -24.32
N GLY A 146 -8.98 8.69 -23.57
CA GLY A 146 -7.71 8.04 -23.27
C GLY A 146 -7.09 8.44 -21.94
N ASP A 147 -7.62 9.46 -21.26
CA ASP A 147 -7.14 9.81 -19.92
C ASP A 147 -7.38 8.68 -18.94
N ARG A 148 -6.40 8.47 -18.06
CA ARG A 148 -6.52 7.57 -16.92
C ARG A 148 -6.83 8.37 -15.67
N ILE A 149 -7.99 8.13 -15.10
CA ILE A 149 -8.46 8.79 -13.88
C ILE A 149 -8.43 7.81 -12.71
N LEU A 150 -8.09 8.32 -11.53
CA LEU A 150 -8.14 7.58 -10.29
C LEU A 150 -9.39 7.99 -9.51
N VAL A 151 -10.29 7.05 -9.32
CA VAL A 151 -11.58 7.28 -8.67
C VAL A 151 -11.52 6.83 -7.23
N ASN A 152 -11.87 7.74 -6.30
CA ASN A 152 -12.06 7.40 -4.90
C ASN A 152 -13.41 6.72 -4.74
N LYS A 153 -13.42 5.50 -4.19
CA LYS A 153 -14.65 4.72 -3.97
C LYS A 153 -15.45 5.14 -2.73
N ARG A 154 -14.89 6.02 -1.88
CA ARG A 154 -15.50 6.45 -0.62
C ARG A 154 -15.63 7.98 -0.46
N PRO A 155 -15.88 8.76 -1.53
CA PRO A 155 -15.91 10.21 -1.41
C PRO A 155 -17.09 10.71 -0.57
N PHE A 156 -18.18 9.94 -0.54
CA PHE A 156 -19.45 10.31 0.08
C PHE A 156 -19.78 9.50 1.34
N SER A 157 -18.77 8.97 2.02
CA SER A 157 -18.96 8.21 3.28
C SER A 157 -19.67 9.05 4.37
N ASN A 158 -19.53 10.37 4.33
CA ASN A 158 -20.10 11.30 5.30
C ASN A 158 -21.02 12.37 4.65
N GLY A 159 -21.52 12.16 3.43
CA GLY A 159 -22.34 13.16 2.75
C GLY A 159 -22.86 12.70 1.40
N PHE A 160 -23.48 13.65 0.69
CA PHE A 160 -23.98 13.45 -0.66
C PHE A 160 -23.15 14.24 -1.67
N PRO A 161 -23.18 13.85 -2.96
CA PRO A 161 -22.56 14.61 -4.04
C PRO A 161 -23.10 16.04 -4.09
N GLN A 162 -22.23 16.99 -4.38
CA GLN A 162 -22.60 18.41 -4.57
C GLN A 162 -22.65 18.75 -6.04
N ARG A 163 -23.28 19.88 -6.39
CA ARG A 163 -23.24 20.39 -7.77
C ARG A 163 -21.81 20.66 -8.20
N GLY A 164 -21.47 20.21 -9.40
CA GLY A 164 -20.13 20.33 -9.97
C GLY A 164 -19.24 19.10 -9.74
N ASP A 165 -19.56 18.25 -8.77
CA ASP A 165 -18.80 17.02 -8.54
C ASP A 165 -18.82 16.11 -9.77
N VAL A 166 -17.70 15.45 -10.03
CA VAL A 166 -17.62 14.39 -11.03
C VAL A 166 -17.76 13.06 -10.31
N ILE A 167 -18.79 12.32 -10.68
CA ILE A 167 -19.11 11.02 -10.06
C ILE A 167 -18.99 9.89 -11.05
N VAL A 168 -18.65 8.72 -10.51
CA VAL A 168 -18.66 7.45 -11.23
C VAL A 168 -19.79 6.61 -10.66
N PHE A 169 -20.66 6.10 -11.52
CA PHE A 169 -21.82 5.32 -11.11
C PHE A 169 -22.16 4.23 -12.14
N ARG A 170 -22.93 3.25 -11.72
CA ARG A 170 -23.38 2.18 -12.61
C ARG A 170 -24.44 2.72 -13.57
N ALA A 171 -24.34 2.35 -14.83
CA ALA A 171 -25.33 2.69 -15.84
C ALA A 171 -26.73 2.18 -15.45
N PRO A 172 -27.80 2.80 -16.00
CA PRO A 172 -29.15 2.31 -15.87
C PRO A 172 -29.29 0.86 -16.36
N PRO A 173 -30.36 0.13 -15.94
CA PRO A 173 -30.57 -1.29 -16.32
C PRO A 173 -30.60 -1.55 -17.83
N SER A 174 -30.91 -0.53 -18.64
CA SER A 174 -30.86 -0.63 -20.11
C SER A 174 -29.47 -0.76 -20.70
N GLU A 175 -28.44 -0.43 -19.92
CA GLU A 175 -27.01 -0.50 -20.29
C GLU A 175 -26.20 -1.23 -19.21
N GLU A 176 -26.70 -2.36 -18.75
CA GLU A 176 -26.06 -3.16 -17.71
C GLU A 176 -24.61 -3.51 -18.05
N GLY A 177 -23.75 -3.44 -17.04
CA GLY A 177 -22.32 -3.74 -17.15
C GLY A 177 -21.44 -2.54 -17.47
N HIS A 178 -22.00 -1.37 -17.79
CA HIS A 178 -21.25 -0.16 -18.08
C HIS A 178 -21.14 0.75 -16.84
N THR A 179 -20.01 1.41 -16.73
CA THR A 179 -19.77 2.46 -15.71
C THR A 179 -19.77 3.81 -16.39
N TRP A 180 -20.56 4.73 -15.87
CA TRP A 180 -20.64 6.08 -16.38
C TRP A 180 -19.89 7.07 -15.51
N ILE A 181 -19.29 8.06 -16.16
CA ILE A 181 -18.61 9.18 -15.51
C ILE A 181 -19.29 10.45 -15.96
N LYS A 182 -19.91 11.17 -15.05
CA LYS A 182 -20.68 12.38 -15.33
C LYS A 182 -20.50 13.41 -14.23
N ARG A 183 -20.83 14.67 -14.56
CA ARG A 183 -20.89 15.78 -13.61
C ARG A 183 -22.27 15.92 -13.02
N VAL A 184 -22.34 16.14 -11.71
CA VAL A 184 -23.59 16.46 -11.00
C VAL A 184 -24.00 17.88 -11.36
N ILE A 185 -25.17 18.05 -11.98
CA ILE A 185 -25.73 19.34 -12.35
C ILE A 185 -26.82 19.82 -11.38
N GLY A 186 -27.45 18.91 -10.66
CA GLY A 186 -28.45 19.21 -9.64
C GLY A 186 -28.44 18.20 -8.53
N VAL A 187 -28.86 18.58 -7.34
CA VAL A 187 -29.00 17.76 -6.15
C VAL A 187 -30.44 17.70 -5.67
N ALA A 188 -30.73 16.88 -4.68
CA ALA A 188 -32.08 16.75 -4.15
C ALA A 188 -32.62 18.12 -3.70
N GLY A 189 -33.84 18.46 -4.19
CA GLY A 189 -34.49 19.74 -3.95
C GLY A 189 -34.25 20.79 -5.04
N ASP A 190 -33.36 20.55 -5.99
CA ASP A 190 -33.14 21.46 -7.10
C ASP A 190 -34.22 21.33 -8.20
N ARG A 191 -34.59 22.47 -8.76
CA ARG A 191 -35.37 22.54 -9.99
C ARG A 191 -34.44 22.73 -11.19
N VAL A 192 -34.28 21.68 -12.00
CA VAL A 192 -33.43 21.71 -13.19
C VAL A 192 -34.31 21.87 -14.44
N VAL A 193 -34.04 22.89 -15.26
CA VAL A 193 -34.74 23.16 -16.51
C VAL A 193 -33.72 23.12 -17.64
N ILE A 194 -34.02 22.34 -18.68
CA ILE A 194 -33.19 22.23 -19.89
C ILE A 194 -33.86 23.05 -20.99
N LYS A 195 -33.17 24.10 -21.49
CA LYS A 195 -33.62 24.96 -22.56
C LYS A 195 -32.66 24.85 -23.76
N GLY A 196 -32.97 23.94 -24.68
CA GLY A 196 -32.07 23.66 -25.79
C GLY A 196 -30.73 23.09 -25.36
N ARG A 197 -29.67 23.91 -25.38
CA ARG A 197 -28.31 23.52 -24.93
C ARG A 197 -27.96 24.04 -23.53
N ASP A 198 -28.81 24.89 -22.98
CA ASP A 198 -28.56 25.53 -21.68
C ASP A 198 -29.29 24.79 -20.58
N ILE A 199 -28.67 24.76 -19.39
CA ILE A 199 -29.21 24.15 -18.21
C ILE A 199 -29.32 25.23 -17.14
N GLU A 200 -30.54 25.47 -16.69
CA GLU A 200 -30.85 26.40 -15.60
C GLU A 200 -31.14 25.58 -14.32
N VAL A 201 -30.56 25.98 -13.21
CA VAL A 201 -30.81 25.35 -11.93
C VAL A 201 -31.29 26.42 -10.95
N ASN A 202 -32.52 26.24 -10.48
CA ASN A 202 -33.25 27.13 -9.53
C ASN A 202 -33.57 28.56 -10.10
N GLY A 203 -33.64 28.72 -11.40
CA GLY A 203 -34.00 29.97 -12.04
C GLY A 203 -32.84 30.89 -12.33
#